data_6c18cf999c2059d784757d92a6f265ea
#
_entry.id   6c18cf999c2059d784757d92a6f265ea
#
_cell.length_a   1.000
_cell.length_b   1.000
_cell.length_c   1.000
_cell.angle_alpha   90.00
_cell.angle_beta   90.00
_cell.angle_gamma   90.00
#
_symmetry.space_group_name_H-M   'P 1'
#
loop_
_entity.id
_entity.type
_entity.pdbx_description
1 polymer ?
#
loop_
_entity_poly.entity_id
_entity_poly.type
_entity_poly.pdbx_seq_one_letter_code
_entity_poly.pdbx_strand_id
1 'polypeptide(L)'
;YRTMVPRSGIEARPRYARAEGGVRYTGPVLLLTSDVTVSGGELATLGLRALPNVVQIGGTTRGSFSTVLAKPLPNGWVVELSNEVISGPDGEVFEEAGIAPEVPLEMFPLDDPVGGYFRALNKAIELMDADTAKQEDL
;
A
#
# COMPACT_ATOMS: atom_id res chain seq x y z
N TYR A 1 -2.61 8.44 7.44
CA TYR A 1 -3.80 8.50 6.59
C TYR A 1 -5.01 9.02 7.37
N ARG A 2 -6.00 9.53 6.67
CA ARG A 2 -7.26 10.00 7.25
C ARG A 2 -8.40 9.14 6.73
N THR A 3 -9.33 8.81 7.59
CA THR A 3 -10.61 8.22 7.19
C THR A 3 -11.62 9.36 7.07
N MET A 4 -12.23 9.50 5.91
CA MET A 4 -13.33 10.44 5.70
C MET A 4 -14.62 9.67 5.42
N VAL A 5 -15.69 10.02 6.08
CA VAL A 5 -17.02 9.51 5.77
C VAL A 5 -17.81 10.63 5.11
N PRO A 6 -18.11 10.54 3.81
CA PRO A 6 -18.69 11.63 3.06
C PRO A 6 -20.20 11.69 3.18
N ARG A 7 -20.78 11.84 4.37
CA ARG A 7 -22.15 12.35 4.53
C ARG A 7 -22.44 12.76 5.96
N SER A 8 -22.87 13.98 6.13
CA SER A 8 -23.50 14.53 7.34
C SER A 8 -22.71 14.44 8.64
N GLY A 9 -21.73 15.31 8.84
CA GLY A 9 -21.27 15.69 10.19
C GLY A 9 -20.32 14.70 10.88
N ILE A 10 -19.75 13.74 10.16
CA ILE A 10 -18.73 12.86 10.72
C ILE A 10 -17.36 13.47 10.45
N GLU A 11 -16.66 13.81 11.51
CA GLU A 11 -15.31 14.33 11.44
C GLU A 11 -14.34 13.29 10.86
N ALA A 12 -13.42 13.75 10.00
CA ALA A 12 -12.29 12.95 9.58
C ALA A 12 -11.44 12.59 10.81
N ARG A 13 -11.22 11.31 11.04
CA ARG A 13 -10.39 10.82 12.15
C ARG A 13 -9.02 10.42 11.64
N PRO A 14 -7.95 11.14 12.00
CA PRO A 14 -6.63 10.73 11.65
C PRO A 14 -6.26 9.42 12.36
N ARG A 15 -5.65 8.49 11.62
CA ARG A 15 -5.05 7.27 12.16
C ARG A 15 -3.55 7.37 12.01
N TYR A 16 -2.82 7.00 13.04
CA TYR A 16 -1.37 7.03 13.08
C TYR A 16 -0.81 5.64 13.32
N ALA A 17 0.15 5.23 12.50
CA ALA A 17 1.04 4.14 12.88
C ALA A 17 2.12 4.71 13.79
N ARG A 18 2.27 4.16 14.99
CA ARG A 18 3.32 4.54 15.94
C ARG A 18 4.35 3.44 16.01
N ALA A 19 5.61 3.83 15.99
CA ALA A 19 6.67 2.88 16.22
C ALA A 19 6.68 2.48 17.70
N GLU A 20 6.64 1.17 17.96
CA GLU A 20 6.78 0.61 19.30
C GLU A 20 8.07 -0.22 19.38
N GLY A 21 8.65 -0.29 20.61
CA GLY A 21 9.89 -1.02 20.84
C GLY A 21 11.17 -0.15 20.76
N GLY A 22 12.27 -0.73 21.26
CA GLY A 22 13.57 -0.04 21.39
C GLY A 22 14.48 -0.18 20.16
N VAL A 23 14.23 -1.15 19.30
CA VAL A 23 15.04 -1.41 18.09
C VAL A 23 14.29 -0.91 16.87
N ARG A 24 14.98 -0.10 16.05
CA ARG A 24 14.44 0.44 14.80
C ARG A 24 15.32 0.03 13.63
N TYR A 25 14.71 -0.48 12.57
CA TYR A 25 15.42 -0.66 11.33
C TYR A 25 15.52 0.68 10.60
N THR A 26 16.72 1.05 10.21
CA THR A 26 17.02 2.32 9.52
C THR A 26 17.63 2.11 8.12
N GLY A 27 17.87 0.86 7.74
CA GLY A 27 18.37 0.53 6.40
C GLY A 27 17.31 0.72 5.31
N PRO A 28 17.69 0.56 4.05
CA PRO A 28 16.77 0.69 2.91
C PRO A 28 15.69 -0.39 2.95
N VAL A 29 14.50 -0.03 2.51
CA VAL A 29 13.34 -0.92 2.39
C VAL A 29 12.75 -0.79 1.00
N LEU A 30 12.63 -1.89 0.28
CA LEU A 30 11.91 -1.94 -0.98
C LEU A 30 10.57 -2.65 -0.78
N LEU A 31 9.50 -1.91 -1.03
CA LEU A 31 8.13 -2.38 -0.88
C LEU A 31 7.59 -2.85 -2.23
N LEU A 32 7.43 -4.15 -2.40
CA LEU A 32 6.84 -4.72 -3.61
C LEU A 32 5.32 -4.68 -3.53
N THR A 33 4.69 -4.06 -4.53
CA THR A 33 3.22 -4.00 -4.66
C THR A 33 2.77 -4.46 -6.05
N SER A 34 1.49 -4.77 -6.17
CA SER A 34 0.87 -5.12 -7.43
C SER A 34 -0.63 -4.83 -7.38
N ASP A 35 -1.34 -5.09 -8.47
CA ASP A 35 -2.80 -4.98 -8.56
C ASP A 35 -3.57 -5.98 -7.66
N VAL A 36 -2.89 -6.97 -7.05
CA VAL A 36 -3.47 -7.83 -6.01
C VAL A 36 -3.18 -7.34 -4.58
N THR A 37 -2.41 -6.26 -4.43
CA THR A 37 -2.26 -5.56 -3.15
C THR A 37 -3.54 -4.80 -2.85
N VAL A 38 -4.25 -5.16 -1.78
CA VAL A 38 -5.61 -4.70 -1.48
C VAL A 38 -5.80 -4.46 0.02
N SER A 39 -6.70 -3.54 0.38
CA SER A 39 -7.19 -3.33 1.75
C SER A 39 -6.06 -3.07 2.76
N GLY A 40 -5.84 -3.98 3.72
CA GLY A 40 -4.75 -3.88 4.71
C GLY A 40 -3.37 -3.73 4.08
N GLY A 41 -3.12 -4.35 2.92
CA GLY A 41 -1.89 -4.18 2.14
C GLY A 41 -1.71 -2.74 1.64
N GLU A 42 -2.79 -2.10 1.22
CA GLU A 42 -2.78 -0.71 0.77
C GLU A 42 -2.59 0.26 1.93
N LEU A 43 -3.20 -0.01 3.08
CA LEU A 43 -2.97 0.77 4.31
C LEU A 43 -1.52 0.67 4.78
N ALA A 44 -0.93 -0.53 4.71
CA ALA A 44 0.48 -0.73 5.01
C ALA A 44 1.37 0.04 4.02
N THR A 45 1.03 0.01 2.73
CA THR A 45 1.72 0.77 1.68
C THR A 45 1.71 2.27 1.97
N LEU A 46 0.54 2.85 2.31
CA LEU A 46 0.44 4.28 2.69
C LEU A 46 1.30 4.61 3.92
N GLY A 47 1.30 3.73 4.92
CA GLY A 47 2.10 3.93 6.13
C GLY A 47 3.60 3.85 5.86
N LEU A 48 4.04 2.88 5.08
CA LEU A 48 5.45 2.66 4.76
C LEU A 48 6.03 3.74 3.84
N ARG A 49 5.28 4.18 2.83
CA ARG A 49 5.70 5.28 1.93
C ARG A 49 5.98 6.61 2.65
N ALA A 50 5.45 6.80 3.84
CA ALA A 50 5.75 7.99 4.65
C ALA A 50 7.16 7.96 5.25
N LEU A 51 7.88 6.85 5.15
CA LEU A 51 9.24 6.69 5.67
C LEU A 51 10.27 7.01 4.58
N PRO A 52 11.32 7.80 4.90
CA PRO A 52 12.27 8.27 3.89
C PRO A 52 13.17 7.16 3.32
N ASN A 53 13.25 6.02 3.99
CA ASN A 53 14.04 4.86 3.58
C ASN A 53 13.24 3.78 2.85
N VAL A 54 11.99 4.06 2.49
CA VAL A 54 11.11 3.11 1.78
C VAL A 54 10.90 3.57 0.36
N VAL A 55 11.12 2.68 -0.61
CA VAL A 55 10.81 2.87 -2.03
C VAL A 55 9.81 1.82 -2.45
N GLN A 56 8.68 2.23 -3.01
CA GLN A 56 7.67 1.33 -3.56
C GLN A 56 8.03 0.96 -4.99
N ILE A 57 8.08 -0.34 -5.28
CA ILE A 57 8.35 -0.87 -6.62
C ILE A 57 7.29 -1.90 -7.02
N GLY A 58 7.10 -2.10 -8.31
CA GLY A 58 6.16 -3.11 -8.83
C GLY A 58 4.98 -2.49 -9.55
N GLY A 59 3.77 -2.97 -9.29
CA GLY A 59 2.52 -2.48 -9.86
C GLY A 59 1.75 -1.56 -8.93
N THR A 60 0.86 -0.76 -9.52
CA THR A 60 -0.13 0.02 -8.78
C THR A 60 -1.01 -0.92 -7.96
N THR A 61 -1.34 -0.55 -6.74
CA THR A 61 -2.23 -1.33 -5.88
C THR A 61 -3.67 -1.33 -6.41
N ARG A 62 -4.53 -2.17 -5.85
CA ARG A 62 -5.90 -2.37 -6.37
C ARG A 62 -6.78 -1.13 -6.30
N GLY A 63 -6.61 -0.26 -5.32
CA GLY A 63 -7.54 0.83 -5.05
C GLY A 63 -8.81 0.39 -4.33
N SER A 64 -8.68 -0.53 -3.39
CA SER A 64 -9.80 -1.06 -2.59
C SER A 64 -9.48 -0.94 -1.10
N PHE A 65 -9.61 0.26 -0.59
CA PHE A 65 -9.18 0.65 0.76
C PHE A 65 -10.25 0.51 1.82
N SER A 66 -11.52 0.72 1.42
CA SER A 66 -12.61 0.81 2.38
C SER A 66 -12.79 -0.48 3.16
N THR A 67 -12.99 -0.36 4.47
CA THR A 67 -13.58 -1.46 5.23
C THR A 67 -15.02 -1.67 4.76
N VAL A 68 -15.55 -2.87 4.98
CA VAL A 68 -16.91 -3.22 4.58
C VAL A 68 -17.83 -3.23 5.78
N LEU A 69 -19.05 -2.74 5.57
CA LEU A 69 -20.15 -2.86 6.50
C LEU A 69 -21.07 -3.99 6.04
N ALA A 70 -21.09 -5.08 6.78
CA ALA A 70 -21.96 -6.21 6.52
C ALA A 70 -23.41 -5.91 6.94
N LYS A 71 -24.35 -6.08 6.03
CA LYS A 71 -25.78 -5.89 6.22
C LYS A 71 -26.51 -7.21 6.00
N PRO A 72 -27.00 -7.89 7.05
CA PRO A 72 -27.83 -9.08 6.89
C PRO A 72 -29.20 -8.70 6.30
N LEU A 73 -29.65 -9.48 5.35
CA LEU A 73 -30.97 -9.35 4.73
C LEU A 73 -31.95 -10.38 5.33
N PRO A 74 -33.29 -10.12 5.26
CA PRO A 74 -34.31 -11.03 5.81
C PRO A 74 -34.30 -12.44 5.23
N ASN A 75 -33.78 -12.61 4.01
CA ASN A 75 -33.65 -13.91 3.33
C ASN A 75 -32.39 -14.68 3.73
N GLY A 76 -31.60 -14.20 4.71
CA GLY A 76 -30.36 -14.80 5.16
C GLY A 76 -29.11 -14.43 4.35
N TRP A 77 -29.25 -13.62 3.32
CA TRP A 77 -28.10 -13.10 2.58
C TRP A 77 -27.40 -11.97 3.36
N VAL A 78 -26.15 -11.72 3.03
CA VAL A 78 -25.38 -10.59 3.56
C VAL A 78 -24.94 -9.75 2.39
N VAL A 79 -25.16 -8.45 2.47
CA VAL A 79 -24.61 -7.43 1.55
C VAL A 79 -23.50 -6.71 2.27
N GLU A 80 -22.33 -6.64 1.63
CA GLU A 80 -21.18 -5.90 2.12
C GLU A 80 -21.03 -4.63 1.30
N LEU A 81 -20.96 -3.50 1.97
CA LEU A 81 -20.86 -2.18 1.37
C LEU A 81 -19.64 -1.44 1.92
N SER A 82 -18.91 -0.77 1.04
CA SER A 82 -17.88 0.19 1.45
C SER A 82 -18.53 1.28 2.32
N ASN A 83 -17.90 1.60 3.45
CA ASN A 83 -18.49 2.51 4.44
C ASN A 83 -17.56 3.65 4.87
N GLU A 84 -16.37 3.73 4.35
CA GLU A 84 -15.43 4.80 4.66
C GLU A 84 -14.59 5.16 3.43
N VAL A 85 -14.10 6.40 3.41
CA VAL A 85 -13.11 6.86 2.44
C VAL A 85 -11.82 7.11 3.18
N ILE A 86 -10.74 6.50 2.70
CA ILE A 86 -9.40 6.65 3.26
C ILE A 86 -8.59 7.56 2.35
N SER A 87 -7.94 8.54 2.94
CA SER A 87 -7.05 9.45 2.22
C SER A 87 -5.65 9.48 2.82
N GLY A 88 -4.68 9.81 2.00
CA GLY A 88 -3.34 10.16 2.43
C GLY A 88 -3.29 11.42 3.30
N PRO A 89 -2.11 11.80 3.82
CA PRO A 89 -1.93 13.01 4.63
C PRO A 89 -2.35 14.29 3.91
N ASP A 90 -2.15 14.34 2.61
CA ASP A 90 -2.44 15.49 1.73
C ASP A 90 -3.90 15.55 1.27
N GLY A 91 -4.72 14.60 1.72
CA GLY A 91 -6.12 14.48 1.33
C GLY A 91 -6.33 13.70 0.03
N GLU A 92 -5.30 13.17 -0.59
CA GLU A 92 -5.41 12.32 -1.78
C GLU A 92 -6.18 11.04 -1.46
N VAL A 93 -7.13 10.69 -2.30
CA VAL A 93 -7.97 9.49 -2.19
C VAL A 93 -7.49 8.48 -3.22
N PHE A 94 -7.19 7.27 -2.76
CA PHE A 94 -6.66 6.20 -3.58
C PHE A 94 -7.70 5.11 -3.91
N GLU A 95 -8.93 5.26 -3.42
CA GLU A 95 -10.03 4.36 -3.78
C GLU A 95 -10.22 4.36 -5.30
N GLU A 96 -10.37 3.21 -5.91
CA GLU A 96 -10.43 2.95 -7.35
C GLU A 96 -9.11 3.21 -8.13
N ALA A 97 -8.30 4.17 -7.71
CA ALA A 97 -7.06 4.55 -8.40
C ALA A 97 -5.86 3.67 -8.01
N GLY A 98 -5.81 3.22 -6.75
CA GLY A 98 -4.65 2.56 -6.18
C GLY A 98 -3.47 3.50 -5.92
N ILE A 99 -2.42 2.96 -5.32
CA ILE A 99 -1.17 3.66 -5.05
C ILE A 99 -0.16 3.27 -6.11
N ALA A 100 0.25 4.21 -6.95
CA ALA A 100 1.27 3.98 -7.95
C ALA A 100 2.66 3.86 -7.32
N PRO A 101 3.51 2.91 -7.78
CA PRO A 101 4.88 2.76 -7.30
C PRO A 101 5.80 3.83 -7.88
N GLU A 102 6.91 4.13 -7.19
CA GLU A 102 7.97 5.00 -7.69
C GLU A 102 8.78 4.32 -8.80
N VAL A 103 8.97 3.00 -8.71
CA VAL A 103 9.63 2.20 -9.74
C VAL A 103 8.63 1.18 -10.30
N PRO A 104 7.98 1.49 -11.42
CA PRO A 104 6.98 0.60 -12.00
C PRO A 104 7.63 -0.66 -12.60
N LEU A 105 7.10 -1.82 -12.23
CA LEU A 105 7.47 -3.13 -12.77
C LEU A 105 6.21 -3.98 -12.89
N GLU A 106 6.14 -4.78 -13.93
CA GLU A 106 5.05 -5.75 -14.08
C GLU A 106 5.32 -6.98 -13.19
N MET A 107 4.50 -7.12 -12.14
CA MET A 107 4.68 -8.16 -11.12
C MET A 107 4.19 -9.54 -11.57
N PHE A 108 3.01 -9.59 -12.17
CA PHE A 108 2.33 -10.82 -12.53
C PHE A 108 1.80 -10.77 -13.97
N PRO A 109 2.66 -10.77 -15.02
CA PRO A 109 2.20 -10.84 -16.40
C PRO A 109 1.39 -12.12 -16.63
N LEU A 110 0.33 -12.03 -17.43
CA LEU A 110 -0.61 -13.14 -17.63
C LEU A 110 0.03 -14.40 -18.24
N ASP A 111 1.04 -14.23 -19.05
CA ASP A 111 1.77 -15.29 -19.73
C ASP A 111 2.86 -15.94 -18.87
N ASP A 112 3.38 -15.23 -17.89
CA ASP A 112 4.44 -15.72 -17.00
C ASP A 112 4.39 -15.05 -15.61
N PRO A 113 3.36 -15.30 -14.79
CA PRO A 113 3.19 -14.63 -13.51
C PRO A 113 4.29 -14.96 -12.49
N VAL A 114 4.82 -16.19 -12.53
CA VAL A 114 5.89 -16.62 -11.62
C VAL A 114 7.22 -15.97 -12.02
N GLY A 115 7.56 -15.97 -13.30
CA GLY A 115 8.76 -15.31 -13.78
C GLY A 115 8.70 -13.79 -13.60
N GLY A 116 7.53 -13.18 -13.76
CA GLY A 116 7.32 -11.77 -13.46
C GLY A 116 7.65 -11.41 -12.02
N TYR A 117 7.15 -12.19 -11.06
CA TYR A 117 7.48 -12.03 -9.65
C TYR A 117 9.00 -12.11 -9.39
N PHE A 118 9.68 -13.13 -9.95
CA PHE A 118 11.11 -13.27 -9.76
C PHE A 118 11.92 -12.15 -10.43
N ARG A 119 11.49 -11.66 -11.59
CA ARG A 119 12.12 -10.48 -12.22
C ARG A 119 12.01 -9.24 -11.33
N ALA A 120 10.85 -9.00 -10.74
CA ALA A 120 10.64 -7.90 -9.82
C ALA A 120 11.48 -8.03 -8.54
N LEU A 121 11.56 -9.25 -7.98
CA LEU A 121 12.41 -9.53 -6.82
C LEU A 121 13.90 -9.30 -7.12
N ASN A 122 14.39 -9.79 -8.25
CA ASN A 122 15.78 -9.57 -8.67
C ASN A 122 16.07 -8.08 -8.88
N LYS A 123 15.12 -7.35 -9.49
CA LYS A 123 15.26 -5.90 -9.65
C LYS A 123 15.30 -5.16 -8.30
N ALA A 124 14.54 -5.62 -7.33
CA ALA A 124 14.60 -5.09 -5.98
C ALA A 124 16.00 -5.30 -5.35
N ILE A 125 16.56 -6.50 -5.48
CA ILE A 125 17.91 -6.81 -4.99
C ILE A 125 18.95 -5.92 -5.66
N GLU A 126 18.92 -5.79 -6.98
CA GLU A 126 19.83 -4.90 -7.71
C GLU A 126 19.78 -3.45 -7.21
N LEU A 127 18.59 -2.94 -6.94
CA LEU A 127 18.41 -1.57 -6.42
C LEU A 127 18.98 -1.41 -5.02
N MET A 128 18.82 -2.42 -4.16
CA MET A 128 19.39 -2.41 -2.81
C MET A 128 20.92 -2.45 -2.84
N ASP A 129 21.50 -3.30 -3.69
CA ASP A 129 22.97 -3.43 -3.82
C ASP A 129 23.58 -2.12 -4.34
N ALA A 130 22.93 -1.46 -5.31
CA ALA A 130 23.37 -0.19 -5.85
C ALA A 130 23.30 0.97 -4.84
N ASP A 131 22.35 0.94 -3.91
CA ASP A 131 22.25 1.95 -2.84
C ASP A 131 23.31 1.71 -1.77
N THR A 132 23.55 0.47 -1.41
CA THR A 132 24.59 0.09 -0.44
C THR A 132 25.99 0.49 -0.94
N ALA A 133 26.31 0.25 -2.21
CA ALA A 133 27.57 0.63 -2.81
C ALA A 133 27.83 2.14 -2.78
N LYS A 134 26.78 2.96 -2.95
CA LYS A 134 26.89 4.43 -2.86
C LYS A 134 27.14 4.93 -1.44
N GLN A 135 26.72 4.19 -0.43
CA GLN A 135 26.94 4.55 0.97
C GLN A 135 28.33 4.20 1.48
N GLU A 136 28.99 3.20 0.88
CA GLU A 136 30.36 2.80 1.20
C GLU A 136 31.44 3.73 0.61
N ASP A 137 31.09 4.49 -0.44
CA ASP A 137 31.98 5.43 -1.12
C ASP A 137 31.98 6.86 -0.51
N LEU A 138 31.24 7.10 0.60
CA LEU A 138 31.13 8.38 1.32
C LEU A 138 31.81 8.34 2.69
#